data_322780502c8d88061ff2f343ef029eff
#
_entry.id   322780502c8d88061ff2f343ef029eff
#
_cell.length_a   1.000
_cell.length_b   1.000
_cell.length_c   1.000
_cell.angle_alpha   90.00
_cell.angle_beta   90.00
_cell.angle_gamma   90.00
#
_symmetry.space_group_name_H-M   'P 1'
#
loop_
_entity.id
_entity.type
_entity.pdbx_description
1 polymer ?
#
loop_
_entity_poly.entity_id
_entity_poly.type
_entity_poly.pdbx_seq_one_letter_code
_entity_poly.pdbx_strand_id
1 'polypeptide(L)'
;MEEGTPFSKRELELPDEDTEYRMYEDVAKVLGEYDYHQYEISNYAKENRECRHNEGYWQRKDYLGLGLGAASLIGNERFTNTRDMQEYLENSGVPERIRKDREILTEMDEMAEFMFLGLRMTEGVSKAEFQEYFGNAVEKIYGEVLEKYKRQGMLAEKENRIFLTRAGIHVSNVVMADFLL
;
A
#
# COMPACT_ATOMS: atom_id res chain seq x y z
N MET A 1 5.88 -18.40 0.99
CA MET A 1 7.25 -18.14 1.51
C MET A 1 8.15 -17.77 0.36
N GLU A 2 8.98 -16.77 0.53
CA GLU A 2 9.83 -16.23 -0.53
C GLU A 2 10.92 -17.25 -0.93
N GLU A 3 11.01 -17.54 -2.21
CA GLU A 3 11.95 -18.51 -2.75
C GLU A 3 13.40 -18.04 -2.49
N GLY A 4 14.29 -18.97 -2.13
CA GLY A 4 15.68 -18.65 -1.77
C GLY A 4 15.93 -18.34 -0.29
N THR A 5 14.90 -18.19 0.53
CA THR A 5 15.05 -17.99 1.98
C THR A 5 15.28 -19.32 2.71
N PRO A 6 15.92 -19.34 3.90
CA PRO A 6 16.04 -20.56 4.70
C PRO A 6 14.70 -21.20 5.06
N PHE A 7 13.63 -20.40 5.15
CA PHE A 7 12.27 -20.87 5.46
C PHE A 7 11.60 -21.58 4.27
N SER A 8 11.94 -21.21 3.00
CA SER A 8 11.36 -21.87 1.82
C SER A 8 11.71 -23.36 1.73
N LYS A 9 12.73 -23.82 2.46
CA LYS A 9 13.20 -25.21 2.50
C LYS A 9 12.63 -26.01 3.68
N ARG A 10 11.79 -25.41 4.53
CA ARG A 10 11.21 -26.07 5.70
C ARG A 10 9.73 -26.32 5.45
N GLU A 11 9.28 -27.55 5.72
CA GLU A 11 7.85 -27.79 5.95
C GLU A 11 7.48 -27.12 7.27
N LEU A 12 6.80 -25.99 7.20
CA LEU A 12 6.26 -25.30 8.37
C LEU A 12 4.78 -25.67 8.50
N GLU A 13 4.37 -26.10 9.67
CA GLU A 13 2.97 -26.16 10.03
C GLU A 13 2.46 -24.72 10.17
N LEU A 14 1.85 -24.19 9.09
CA LEU A 14 1.18 -22.90 9.12
C LEU A 14 -0.23 -23.07 9.69
N PRO A 15 -0.77 -22.06 10.39
CA PRO A 15 -2.16 -22.08 10.80
C PRO A 15 -3.09 -22.18 9.58
N ASP A 16 -4.25 -22.77 9.76
CA ASP A 16 -5.30 -22.73 8.76
C ASP A 16 -5.89 -21.31 8.63
N GLU A 17 -6.64 -21.06 7.56
CA GLU A 17 -7.21 -19.75 7.26
C GLU A 17 -8.12 -19.21 8.37
N ASP A 18 -8.90 -20.08 9.01
CA ASP A 18 -9.77 -19.68 10.13
C ASP A 18 -8.96 -19.29 11.37
N THR A 19 -7.83 -19.93 11.59
CA THR A 19 -6.92 -19.60 12.68
C THR A 19 -6.18 -18.30 12.39
N GLU A 20 -5.70 -18.11 11.17
CA GLU A 20 -5.07 -16.85 10.73
C GLU A 20 -6.04 -15.66 10.86
N TYR A 21 -7.28 -15.84 10.41
CA TYR A 21 -8.34 -14.84 10.60
C TYR A 21 -8.52 -14.48 12.08
N ARG A 22 -8.64 -15.48 12.97
CA ARG A 22 -8.81 -15.23 14.42
C ARG A 22 -7.60 -14.54 15.02
N MET A 23 -6.39 -14.92 14.64
CA MET A 23 -5.16 -14.26 15.10
C MET A 23 -5.15 -12.77 14.72
N TYR A 24 -5.57 -12.44 13.51
CA TYR A 24 -5.66 -11.04 13.07
C TYR A 24 -6.69 -10.24 13.89
N GLU A 25 -7.87 -10.82 14.16
CA GLU A 25 -8.90 -10.20 14.98
C GLU A 25 -8.45 -10.03 16.44
N ASP A 26 -7.80 -11.05 17.01
CA ASP A 26 -7.29 -10.99 18.38
C ASP A 26 -6.20 -9.94 18.56
N VAL A 27 -5.32 -9.76 17.58
CA VAL A 27 -4.31 -8.69 17.60
C VAL A 27 -4.99 -7.31 17.70
N ALA A 28 -5.98 -7.03 16.87
CA ALA A 28 -6.71 -5.77 16.90
C ALA A 28 -7.39 -5.52 18.25
N LYS A 29 -8.01 -6.57 18.80
CA LYS A 29 -8.69 -6.52 20.10
C LYS A 29 -7.70 -6.23 21.24
N VAL A 30 -6.63 -7.02 21.32
CA VAL A 30 -5.63 -6.89 22.39
C VAL A 30 -4.95 -5.52 22.33
N LEU A 31 -4.55 -5.07 21.15
CA LEU A 31 -3.91 -3.76 20.98
C LEU A 31 -4.86 -2.62 21.35
N GLY A 32 -6.16 -2.75 21.05
CA GLY A 32 -7.17 -1.78 21.45
C GLY A 32 -7.31 -1.61 22.97
N GLU A 33 -7.07 -2.67 23.77
CA GLU A 33 -7.04 -2.59 25.25
C GLU A 33 -5.88 -1.73 25.79
N TYR A 34 -4.87 -1.45 24.97
CA TYR A 34 -3.70 -0.64 25.28
C TYR A 34 -3.66 0.70 24.54
N ASP A 35 -4.81 1.17 24.03
CA ASP A 35 -4.96 2.43 23.28
C ASP A 35 -4.21 2.47 21.95
N TYR A 36 -3.94 1.30 21.35
CA TYR A 36 -3.45 1.24 19.98
C TYR A 36 -4.63 1.06 19.02
N HIS A 37 -4.70 1.89 18.00
CA HIS A 37 -5.66 1.75 16.91
C HIS A 37 -4.95 1.37 15.62
N GLN A 38 -5.64 0.63 14.78
CA GLN A 38 -5.18 0.29 13.45
C GLN A 38 -5.30 1.53 12.56
N TYR A 39 -4.20 2.00 11.97
CA TYR A 39 -4.22 3.14 11.06
C TYR A 39 -4.04 2.73 9.61
N GLU A 40 -3.50 1.52 9.36
CA GLU A 40 -3.45 0.86 8.06
C GLU A 40 -3.55 -0.66 8.24
N ILE A 41 -3.65 -1.44 7.15
CA ILE A 41 -3.96 -2.89 7.18
C ILE A 41 -3.07 -3.67 8.15
N SER A 42 -1.78 -3.34 8.27
CA SER A 42 -0.79 -4.15 8.99
C SER A 42 -0.25 -3.47 10.24
N ASN A 43 -0.51 -2.20 10.47
CA ASN A 43 0.13 -1.43 11.52
C ASN A 43 -0.86 -0.73 12.44
N TYR A 44 -0.44 -0.65 13.70
CA TYR A 44 -1.18 -0.04 14.79
C TYR A 44 -0.34 1.03 15.47
N ALA A 45 -0.96 2.08 15.98
CA ALA A 45 -0.30 3.15 16.71
C ALA A 45 -1.20 3.70 17.81
N LYS A 46 -0.62 4.38 18.78
CA LYS A 46 -1.37 5.29 19.66
C LYS A 46 -1.70 6.55 18.90
N GLU A 47 -2.73 7.25 19.33
CA GLU A 47 -3.18 8.51 18.72
C GLU A 47 -2.02 9.49 18.51
N ASN A 48 -1.89 10.03 17.29
CA ASN A 48 -0.83 10.92 16.84
C ASN A 48 0.59 10.30 16.89
N ARG A 49 0.70 8.97 16.84
CA ARG A 49 1.97 8.23 16.81
C ARG A 49 2.08 7.30 15.61
N GLU A 50 1.23 7.47 14.62
CA GLU A 50 1.26 6.76 13.35
C GLU A 50 2.62 6.96 12.67
N CYS A 51 3.07 5.94 11.94
CA CYS A 51 4.33 6.03 11.22
C CYS A 51 4.16 6.87 9.95
N ARG A 52 4.51 8.16 10.01
CA ARG A 52 4.42 9.10 8.88
C ARG A 52 5.15 8.62 7.63
N HIS A 53 6.19 7.82 7.79
CA HIS A 53 6.92 7.25 6.68
C HIS A 53 6.07 6.23 5.92
N ASN A 54 5.38 5.33 6.65
CA ASN A 54 4.46 4.37 6.05
C ASN A 54 3.26 5.09 5.41
N GLU A 55 2.66 6.04 6.13
CA GLU A 55 1.56 6.84 5.57
C GLU A 55 1.97 7.54 4.28
N GLY A 56 3.21 8.07 4.23
CA GLY A 56 3.75 8.70 3.01
C GLY A 56 3.73 7.76 1.81
N TYR A 57 4.08 6.49 2.00
CA TYR A 57 3.97 5.48 0.93
C TYR A 57 2.52 5.21 0.52
N TRP A 58 1.63 5.03 1.49
CA TRP A 58 0.22 4.74 1.22
C TRP A 58 -0.52 5.94 0.61
N GLN A 59 -0.05 7.16 0.86
CA GLN A 59 -0.55 8.40 0.26
C GLN A 59 0.17 8.76 -1.05
N ARG A 60 1.02 7.88 -1.57
CA ARG A 60 1.80 8.09 -2.80
C ARG A 60 2.61 9.39 -2.81
N LYS A 61 3.15 9.79 -1.65
CA LYS A 61 4.03 10.96 -1.56
C LYS A 61 5.40 10.65 -2.18
N ASP A 62 6.05 11.67 -2.71
CA ASP A 62 7.42 11.58 -3.19
C ASP A 62 8.35 11.08 -2.08
N TYR A 63 9.23 10.17 -2.43
CA TYR A 63 10.29 9.69 -1.55
C TYR A 63 11.56 9.40 -2.32
N LEU A 64 12.70 9.65 -1.68
CA LEU A 64 14.02 9.36 -2.20
C LEU A 64 14.66 8.25 -1.39
N GLY A 65 14.92 7.12 -2.04
CA GLY A 65 15.62 5.99 -1.45
C GLY A 65 17.11 6.24 -1.36
N LEU A 66 17.68 6.06 -0.17
CA LEU A 66 19.12 6.19 0.07
C LEU A 66 19.72 4.82 0.33
N GLY A 67 20.82 4.54 -0.34
CA GLY A 67 21.54 3.29 -0.19
C GLY A 67 21.39 2.33 -1.37
N LEU A 68 22.03 1.19 -1.24
CA LEU A 68 22.11 0.13 -2.23
C LEU A 68 20.70 -0.50 -2.45
N GLY A 69 20.27 -0.57 -3.70
CA GLY A 69 18.97 -1.15 -4.06
C GLY A 69 17.74 -0.38 -3.58
N ALA A 70 17.91 0.82 -2.99
CA ALA A 70 16.80 1.59 -2.47
C ALA A 70 15.93 2.15 -3.59
N ALA A 71 14.60 2.03 -3.44
CA ALA A 71 13.63 2.55 -4.40
C ALA A 71 13.28 4.01 -4.12
N SER A 72 12.90 4.72 -5.16
CA SER A 72 12.44 6.11 -5.13
C SER A 72 11.19 6.29 -5.98
N LEU A 73 10.36 7.24 -5.61
CA LEU A 73 9.28 7.79 -6.42
C LEU A 73 9.34 9.31 -6.33
N ILE A 74 9.57 9.98 -7.45
CA ILE A 74 9.61 11.44 -7.53
C ILE A 74 8.68 11.89 -8.66
N GLY A 75 7.60 12.56 -8.31
CA GLY A 75 6.53 12.85 -9.26
C GLY A 75 5.93 11.57 -9.83
N ASN A 76 6.10 11.35 -11.13
CA ASN A 76 5.66 10.14 -11.82
C ASN A 76 6.82 9.23 -12.23
N GLU A 77 8.04 9.48 -11.76
CA GLU A 77 9.21 8.64 -12.05
C GLU A 77 9.54 7.74 -10.87
N ARG A 78 9.52 6.44 -11.11
CA ARG A 78 10.01 5.40 -10.19
C ARG A 78 11.38 4.90 -10.66
N PHE A 79 12.28 4.70 -9.73
CA PHE A 79 13.59 4.11 -10.01
C PHE A 79 14.17 3.42 -8.77
N THR A 80 15.18 2.57 -8.97
CA THR A 80 15.95 1.97 -7.88
C THR A 80 17.40 2.41 -7.98
N ASN A 81 18.12 2.42 -6.87
CA ASN A 81 19.57 2.49 -6.91
C ASN A 81 20.14 1.12 -7.31
N THR A 82 21.34 1.13 -7.89
CA THR A 82 22.04 -0.12 -8.21
C THR A 82 22.14 -1.05 -6.99
N ARG A 83 22.08 -2.37 -7.25
CA ARG A 83 22.30 -3.43 -6.25
C ARG A 83 23.75 -3.86 -6.19
N ASP A 84 24.61 -3.39 -7.11
CA ASP A 84 26.02 -3.65 -7.13
C ASP A 84 26.76 -2.69 -6.18
N MET A 85 27.43 -3.26 -5.19
CA MET A 85 28.13 -2.50 -4.15
C MET A 85 29.29 -1.68 -4.73
N GLN A 86 30.03 -2.26 -5.66
CA GLN A 86 31.21 -1.58 -6.25
C GLN A 86 30.74 -0.40 -7.10
N GLU A 87 29.76 -0.61 -7.98
CA GLU A 87 29.16 0.45 -8.79
C GLU A 87 28.58 1.58 -7.90
N TYR A 88 27.91 1.21 -6.80
CA TYR A 88 27.37 2.18 -5.86
C TYR A 88 28.47 3.05 -5.23
N LEU A 89 29.54 2.43 -4.71
CA LEU A 89 30.65 3.15 -4.06
C LEU A 89 31.41 4.06 -5.03
N GLU A 90 31.63 3.60 -6.26
CA GLU A 90 32.34 4.37 -7.29
C GLU A 90 31.54 5.57 -7.81
N ASN A 91 30.20 5.49 -7.81
CA ASN A 91 29.34 6.45 -8.49
C ASN A 91 28.31 7.15 -7.57
N SER A 92 28.27 6.90 -6.26
CA SER A 92 27.26 7.45 -5.35
C SER A 92 27.26 9.01 -5.30
N GLY A 93 28.36 9.64 -5.68
CA GLY A 93 28.42 11.11 -5.83
C GLY A 93 27.72 11.64 -7.08
N VAL A 94 27.27 10.79 -8.00
CA VAL A 94 26.56 11.15 -9.23
C VAL A 94 25.27 10.29 -9.32
N PRO A 95 24.16 10.73 -8.72
CA PRO A 95 22.95 9.92 -8.56
C PRO A 95 22.45 9.27 -9.86
N GLU A 96 22.57 9.95 -11.00
CA GLU A 96 22.12 9.43 -12.30
C GLU A 96 22.86 8.14 -12.71
N ARG A 97 24.09 7.96 -12.24
CA ARG A 97 24.90 6.77 -12.59
C ARG A 97 24.50 5.52 -11.82
N ILE A 98 23.92 5.71 -10.63
CA ILE A 98 23.47 4.59 -9.80
C ILE A 98 22.00 4.26 -9.98
N ARG A 99 21.20 5.10 -10.66
CA ARG A 99 19.78 4.86 -10.92
C ARG A 99 19.59 3.74 -11.93
N LYS A 100 18.75 2.77 -11.59
CA LYS A 100 18.34 1.63 -12.40
C LYS A 100 16.82 1.52 -12.44
N ASP A 101 16.33 0.64 -13.29
CA ASP A 101 14.92 0.26 -13.36
C ASP A 101 13.98 1.49 -13.41
N ARG A 102 14.35 2.48 -14.23
CA ARG A 102 13.57 3.70 -14.37
C ARG A 102 12.28 3.42 -15.12
N GLU A 103 11.18 3.82 -14.51
CA GLU A 103 9.83 3.69 -15.03
C GLU A 103 9.12 5.05 -14.93
N ILE A 104 8.49 5.47 -16.00
CA ILE A 104 7.62 6.64 -16.00
C ILE A 104 6.18 6.13 -15.92
N LEU A 105 5.53 6.42 -14.82
CA LEU A 105 4.15 6.05 -14.58
C LEU A 105 3.22 6.85 -15.48
N THR A 106 2.25 6.17 -16.07
CA THR A 106 1.16 6.83 -16.79
C THR A 106 0.13 7.37 -15.81
N GLU A 107 -0.76 8.25 -16.26
CA GLU A 107 -1.87 8.73 -15.41
C GLU A 107 -2.75 7.58 -14.91
N MET A 108 -2.93 6.52 -15.72
CA MET A 108 -3.67 5.32 -15.30
C MET A 108 -2.95 4.56 -14.19
N ASP A 109 -1.63 4.43 -14.27
CA ASP A 109 -0.83 3.82 -13.20
C ASP A 109 -0.93 4.63 -11.91
N GLU A 110 -0.89 5.96 -12.02
CA GLU A 110 -1.04 6.86 -10.86
C GLU A 110 -2.43 6.76 -10.23
N MET A 111 -3.50 6.69 -11.03
CA MET A 111 -4.87 6.47 -10.55
C MET A 111 -5.00 5.12 -9.84
N ALA A 112 -4.43 4.05 -10.43
CA ALA A 112 -4.44 2.72 -9.84
C ALA A 112 -3.70 2.73 -8.48
N GLU A 113 -2.50 3.32 -8.44
CA GLU A 113 -1.71 3.45 -7.21
C GLU A 113 -2.43 4.28 -6.14
N PHE A 114 -3.06 5.38 -6.50
CA PHE A 114 -3.86 6.18 -5.58
C PHE A 114 -4.94 5.33 -4.91
N MET A 115 -5.62 4.48 -5.68
CA MET A 115 -6.66 3.61 -5.14
C MET A 115 -6.07 2.48 -4.29
N PHE A 116 -5.18 1.64 -4.84
CA PHE A 116 -4.76 0.46 -4.09
C PHE A 116 -3.83 0.77 -2.92
N LEU A 117 -3.00 1.81 -2.99
CA LEU A 117 -2.20 2.25 -1.85
C LEU A 117 -3.05 2.94 -0.80
N GLY A 118 -3.93 3.86 -1.23
CA GLY A 118 -4.79 4.61 -0.31
C GLY A 118 -5.82 3.73 0.42
N LEU A 119 -6.32 2.67 -0.22
CA LEU A 119 -7.20 1.68 0.43
C LEU A 119 -6.49 0.84 1.51
N ARG A 120 -5.17 0.88 1.61
CA ARG A 120 -4.46 0.30 2.76
C ARG A 120 -4.72 1.08 4.05
N MET A 121 -4.91 2.39 3.95
CA MET A 121 -5.26 3.23 5.11
C MET A 121 -6.67 2.91 5.61
N THR A 122 -6.86 2.83 6.92
CA THR A 122 -8.19 2.58 7.50
C THR A 122 -9.18 3.69 7.20
N GLU A 123 -8.70 4.92 7.01
CA GLU A 123 -9.52 6.04 6.56
C GLU A 123 -9.85 6.00 5.05
N GLY A 124 -9.14 5.17 4.28
CA GLY A 124 -9.33 4.99 2.85
C GLY A 124 -8.95 6.20 2.00
N VAL A 125 -9.50 6.30 0.79
CA VAL A 125 -9.22 7.32 -0.21
C VAL A 125 -10.27 8.42 -0.23
N SER A 126 -9.84 9.66 -0.42
CA SER A 126 -10.72 10.82 -0.58
C SER A 126 -11.15 10.95 -2.05
N LYS A 127 -12.45 11.01 -2.31
CA LYS A 127 -13.02 11.24 -3.65
C LYS A 127 -12.70 12.66 -4.14
N ALA A 128 -12.64 13.63 -3.23
CA ALA A 128 -12.29 15.00 -3.58
C ALA A 128 -10.83 15.12 -4.01
N GLU A 129 -9.91 14.48 -3.28
CA GLU A 129 -8.48 14.45 -3.66
C GLU A 129 -8.28 13.74 -5.00
N PHE A 130 -8.95 12.61 -5.22
CA PHE A 130 -8.90 11.93 -6.53
C PHE A 130 -9.32 12.85 -7.66
N GLN A 131 -10.44 13.57 -7.49
CA GLN A 131 -10.93 14.50 -8.50
C GLN A 131 -9.99 15.71 -8.69
N GLU A 132 -9.37 16.19 -7.62
CA GLU A 132 -8.40 17.28 -7.69
C GLU A 132 -7.13 16.87 -8.46
N TYR A 133 -6.60 15.67 -8.19
CA TYR A 133 -5.39 15.17 -8.85
C TYR A 133 -5.62 14.80 -10.32
N PHE A 134 -6.73 14.13 -10.63
CA PHE A 134 -6.94 13.49 -11.93
C PHE A 134 -8.04 14.17 -12.78
N GLY A 135 -8.69 15.22 -12.27
CA GLY A 135 -9.71 15.96 -13.02
C GLY A 135 -11.01 15.17 -13.29
N ASN A 136 -11.13 13.94 -12.77
CA ASN A 136 -12.28 13.06 -12.96
C ASN A 136 -12.80 12.55 -11.62
N ALA A 137 -14.12 12.36 -11.52
CA ALA A 137 -14.69 11.66 -10.37
C ALA A 137 -14.25 10.18 -10.40
N VAL A 138 -13.93 9.63 -9.23
CA VAL A 138 -13.48 8.23 -9.08
C VAL A 138 -14.50 7.23 -9.63
N GLU A 139 -15.79 7.54 -9.52
CA GLU A 139 -16.88 6.71 -10.04
C GLU A 139 -16.89 6.61 -11.58
N LYS A 140 -16.36 7.62 -12.26
CA LYS A 140 -16.28 7.60 -13.72
C LYS A 140 -15.26 6.58 -14.21
N ILE A 141 -14.19 6.36 -13.43
CA ILE A 141 -13.09 5.45 -13.78
C ILE A 141 -13.36 4.06 -13.19
N TYR A 142 -13.70 3.99 -11.90
CA TYR A 142 -13.80 2.76 -11.13
C TYR A 142 -15.22 2.39 -10.70
N GLY A 143 -16.26 2.99 -11.31
CA GLY A 143 -17.65 2.82 -10.88
C GLY A 143 -18.09 1.37 -10.76
N GLU A 144 -17.75 0.52 -11.73
CA GLU A 144 -18.11 -0.91 -11.73
C GLU A 144 -17.43 -1.67 -10.56
N VAL A 145 -16.14 -1.40 -10.33
CA VAL A 145 -15.37 -2.00 -9.24
C VAL A 145 -15.92 -1.56 -7.88
N LEU A 146 -16.19 -0.25 -7.73
CA LEU A 146 -16.76 0.30 -6.51
C LEU A 146 -18.13 -0.31 -6.20
N GLU A 147 -19.04 -0.38 -7.18
CA GLU A 147 -20.37 -0.97 -7.00
C GLU A 147 -20.31 -2.47 -6.72
N LYS A 148 -19.38 -3.21 -7.36
CA LYS A 148 -19.14 -4.62 -7.07
C LYS A 148 -18.83 -4.82 -5.58
N TYR A 149 -17.82 -4.14 -5.07
CA TYR A 149 -17.34 -4.37 -3.70
C TYR A 149 -18.18 -3.71 -2.62
N LYS A 150 -18.91 -2.62 -2.92
CA LYS A 150 -19.95 -2.07 -2.03
C LYS A 150 -21.10 -3.06 -1.85
N ARG A 151 -21.60 -3.68 -2.93
CA ARG A 151 -22.66 -4.71 -2.86
C ARG A 151 -22.22 -5.95 -2.07
N GLN A 152 -20.95 -6.30 -2.13
CA GLN A 152 -20.37 -7.42 -1.38
C GLN A 152 -20.05 -7.05 0.07
N GLY A 153 -20.22 -5.80 0.48
CA GLY A 153 -19.91 -5.32 1.82
C GLY A 153 -18.41 -5.22 2.13
N MET A 154 -17.55 -5.27 1.11
CA MET A 154 -16.08 -5.17 1.27
C MET A 154 -15.57 -3.73 1.23
N LEU A 155 -16.27 -2.84 0.51
CA LEU A 155 -16.05 -1.40 0.52
C LEU A 155 -17.24 -0.69 1.14
N ALA A 156 -16.95 0.42 1.81
CA ALA A 156 -17.95 1.36 2.29
C ALA A 156 -17.57 2.79 1.93
N GLU A 157 -18.55 3.68 1.98
CA GLU A 157 -18.35 5.11 1.74
C GLU A 157 -18.94 5.91 2.89
N LYS A 158 -18.17 6.87 3.40
CA LYS A 158 -18.60 7.81 4.43
C LYS A 158 -17.83 9.12 4.26
N GLU A 159 -18.51 10.26 4.42
CA GLU A 159 -17.88 11.58 4.43
C GLU A 159 -16.97 11.86 3.22
N ASN A 160 -17.43 11.43 2.03
CA ASN A 160 -16.69 11.58 0.78
C ASN A 160 -15.38 10.75 0.71
N ARG A 161 -15.25 9.72 1.55
CA ARG A 161 -14.12 8.76 1.52
C ARG A 161 -14.63 7.36 1.24
N ILE A 162 -13.83 6.59 0.50
CA ILE A 162 -14.04 5.17 0.19
C ILE A 162 -13.00 4.38 0.97
N PHE A 163 -13.42 3.39 1.72
CA PHE A 163 -12.53 2.59 2.55
C PHE A 163 -12.93 1.11 2.60
N LEU A 164 -11.98 0.25 2.92
CA LEU A 164 -12.22 -1.15 3.17
C LEU A 164 -13.00 -1.33 4.48
N THR A 165 -14.07 -2.10 4.43
CA THR A 165 -14.73 -2.59 5.65
C THR A 165 -13.85 -3.63 6.36
N ARG A 166 -14.23 -4.05 7.57
CA ARG A 166 -13.52 -5.14 8.25
C ARG A 166 -13.45 -6.42 7.38
N ALA A 167 -14.54 -6.79 6.74
CA ALA A 167 -14.56 -7.91 5.79
C ALA A 167 -13.66 -7.66 4.56
N GLY A 168 -13.62 -6.42 4.07
CA GLY A 168 -12.76 -6.03 2.95
C GLY A 168 -11.27 -6.09 3.28
N ILE A 169 -10.87 -5.77 4.51
CA ILE A 169 -9.48 -5.85 4.96
C ILE A 169 -8.95 -7.28 4.84
N HIS A 170 -9.72 -8.29 5.23
CA HIS A 170 -9.30 -9.70 5.16
C HIS A 170 -9.03 -10.20 3.73
N VAL A 171 -9.67 -9.61 2.74
CA VAL A 171 -9.50 -9.94 1.32
C VAL A 171 -8.95 -8.75 0.52
N SER A 172 -8.26 -7.86 1.20
CA SER A 172 -7.79 -6.58 0.66
C SER A 172 -6.98 -6.74 -0.63
N ASN A 173 -6.13 -7.76 -0.73
CA ASN A 173 -5.33 -8.01 -1.92
C ASN A 173 -6.22 -8.25 -3.16
N VAL A 174 -7.34 -8.96 -3.00
CA VAL A 174 -8.29 -9.22 -4.09
C VAL A 174 -9.03 -7.94 -4.47
N VAL A 175 -9.49 -7.18 -3.47
CA VAL A 175 -10.19 -5.91 -3.71
C VAL A 175 -9.27 -4.91 -4.39
N MET A 176 -8.05 -4.75 -3.88
CA MET A 176 -7.09 -3.79 -4.42
C MET A 176 -6.60 -4.15 -5.81
N ALA A 177 -6.46 -5.45 -6.14
CA ALA A 177 -6.04 -5.90 -7.46
C ALA A 177 -7.02 -5.49 -8.58
N ASP A 178 -8.31 -5.39 -8.30
CA ASP A 178 -9.32 -4.98 -9.28
C ASP A 178 -9.25 -3.47 -9.65
N PHE A 179 -8.45 -2.69 -8.95
CA PHE A 179 -8.15 -1.30 -9.31
C PHE A 179 -6.96 -1.17 -10.28
N LEU A 180 -6.25 -2.26 -10.57
CA LEU A 180 -5.23 -2.29 -11.61
C LEU A 180 -5.94 -2.35 -12.98
N LEU A 181 -5.80 -1.32 -13.79
CA LEU A 181 -6.46 -1.17 -15.08
C LEU A 181 -5.64 -1.76 -16.23
#